data_3ab0be77f80843bb2ce6c6d3ed060b6b
#
_entry.id   3ab0be77f80843bb2ce6c6d3ed060b6b
#
_cell.length_a   1.000
_cell.length_b   1.000
_cell.length_c   1.000
_cell.angle_alpha   90.00
_cell.angle_beta   90.00
_cell.angle_gamma   90.00
#
_symmetry.space_group_name_H-M   'P 1'
#
loop_
_entity.id
_entity.type
_entity.pdbx_description
1 polymer ?
#
loop_
_entity_poly.entity_id
_entity_poly.type
_entity_poly.pdbx_seq_one_letter_code
_entity_poly.pdbx_strand_id
1 'polypeptide(L)'
;MNVDQVASDREPTRAQIKRWRKHLAEERMEARTYRDLSERRTGEERAVLLQLEEAERRHEEYWLARLGENALPAPKPPLRTRAAALLGHLFG
;
A
#
# COMPACT_ATOMS: atom_id res chain seq x y z
N MET A 1 8.05 24.87 -17.50
CA MET A 1 7.50 24.08 -16.37
C MET A 1 6.31 23.28 -16.86
N ASN A 2 6.32 21.97 -16.65
CA ASN A 2 5.19 21.13 -17.07
C ASN A 2 4.11 21.06 -15.98
N VAL A 3 2.96 20.49 -16.31
CA VAL A 3 1.82 20.40 -15.39
C VAL A 3 2.16 19.60 -14.13
N ASP A 4 2.92 18.52 -14.29
CA ASP A 4 3.28 17.67 -13.15
C ASP A 4 4.16 18.40 -12.16
N GLN A 5 5.09 19.19 -12.65
CA GLN A 5 5.96 19.98 -11.80
C GLN A 5 5.18 21.07 -11.05
N VAL A 6 4.24 21.71 -11.71
CA VAL A 6 3.37 22.72 -11.07
C VAL A 6 2.56 22.05 -9.96
N ALA A 7 2.02 20.88 -10.22
CA ALA A 7 1.25 20.14 -9.20
C ALA A 7 2.12 19.74 -8.01
N SER A 8 3.41 19.38 -8.26
CA SER A 8 4.33 19.02 -7.18
C SER A 8 4.72 20.17 -6.29
N ASP A 9 4.75 21.39 -6.86
CA ASP A 9 5.16 22.60 -6.12
C ASP A 9 4.06 23.14 -5.23
N ARG A 10 2.85 22.64 -5.37
CA ARG A 10 1.70 23.06 -4.58
C ARG A 10 1.45 22.12 -3.44
N GLU A 11 0.94 22.63 -2.36
CA GLU A 11 0.46 21.80 -1.29
C GLU A 11 -0.69 20.93 -1.79
N PRO A 12 -0.73 19.68 -1.37
CA PRO A 12 -1.80 18.79 -1.79
C PRO A 12 -3.16 19.28 -1.31
N THR A 13 -4.19 19.05 -2.11
CA THR A 13 -5.56 19.38 -1.73
C THR A 13 -6.04 18.37 -0.68
N ARG A 14 -7.12 18.77 0.02
CA ARG A 14 -7.77 17.89 1.00
C ARG A 14 -8.21 16.56 0.36
N ALA A 15 -8.73 16.62 -0.87
CA ALA A 15 -9.16 15.45 -1.61
C ALA A 15 -7.98 14.54 -1.96
N GLN A 16 -6.85 15.12 -2.35
CA GLN A 16 -5.63 14.35 -2.63
C GLN A 16 -5.11 13.66 -1.38
N ILE A 17 -5.05 14.38 -0.25
CA ILE A 17 -4.60 13.82 1.01
C ILE A 17 -5.49 12.63 1.41
N LYS A 18 -6.80 12.79 1.30
CA LYS A 18 -7.75 11.73 1.63
C LYS A 18 -7.50 10.49 0.77
N ARG A 19 -7.32 10.68 -0.54
CA ARG A 19 -7.08 9.58 -1.48
C ARG A 19 -5.74 8.89 -1.22
N TRP A 20 -4.69 9.67 -0.97
CA TRP A 20 -3.36 9.12 -0.71
C TRP A 20 -3.31 8.37 0.63
N ARG A 21 -4.02 8.87 1.64
CA ARG A 21 -4.14 8.16 2.93
C ARG A 21 -4.86 6.82 2.76
N LYS A 22 -5.86 6.78 1.89
CA LYS A 22 -6.55 5.53 1.56
C LYS A 22 -5.59 4.53 0.91
N HIS A 23 -4.80 4.99 -0.06
CA HIS A 23 -3.79 4.13 -0.70
C HIS A 23 -2.77 3.64 0.32
N LEU A 24 -2.30 4.50 1.20
CA LEU A 24 -1.36 4.12 2.25
C LEU A 24 -1.93 3.00 3.11
N ALA A 25 -3.18 3.14 3.55
CA ALA A 25 -3.84 2.12 4.36
C ALA A 25 -3.96 0.78 3.60
N GLU A 26 -4.33 0.84 2.32
CA GLU A 26 -4.46 -0.34 1.48
C GLU A 26 -3.11 -1.07 1.31
N GLU A 27 -2.03 -0.32 1.02
CA GLU A 27 -0.72 -0.92 0.82
C GLU A 27 -0.19 -1.56 2.10
N ARG A 28 -0.42 -0.91 3.23
CA ARG A 28 -0.03 -1.47 4.53
C ARG A 28 -0.75 -2.77 4.84
N MET A 29 -2.05 -2.82 4.56
CA MET A 29 -2.84 -4.01 4.81
C MET A 29 -2.45 -5.14 3.85
N GLU A 30 -2.23 -4.81 2.58
CA GLU A 30 -1.79 -5.79 1.59
C GLU A 30 -0.44 -6.39 1.97
N ALA A 31 0.51 -5.55 2.36
CA ALA A 31 1.83 -6.02 2.78
C ALA A 31 1.72 -6.97 3.98
N ARG A 32 0.91 -6.60 4.97
CA ARG A 32 0.70 -7.45 6.15
C ARG A 32 0.07 -8.78 5.77
N THR A 33 -0.91 -8.76 4.89
CA THR A 33 -1.59 -9.97 4.44
C THR A 33 -0.61 -10.92 3.76
N TYR A 34 0.24 -10.41 2.86
CA TYR A 34 1.24 -11.23 2.19
C TYR A 34 2.26 -11.79 3.19
N ARG A 35 2.68 -10.98 4.15
CA ARG A 35 3.61 -11.43 5.18
C ARG A 35 3.02 -12.56 6.03
N ASP A 36 1.80 -12.36 6.52
CA ASP A 36 1.12 -13.35 7.36
C ASP A 36 0.97 -14.68 6.61
N LEU A 37 0.62 -14.60 5.33
CA LEU A 37 0.48 -15.80 4.52
C LEU A 37 1.81 -16.48 4.25
N SER A 38 2.88 -15.70 4.05
CA SER A 38 4.20 -16.27 3.81
C SER A 38 4.67 -17.13 4.99
N GLU A 39 4.23 -16.80 6.19
CA GLU A 39 4.59 -17.54 7.39
C GLU A 39 3.95 -18.93 7.43
N ARG A 40 2.90 -19.14 6.65
CA ARG A 40 2.17 -20.42 6.56
C ARG A 40 2.51 -21.20 5.30
N ARG A 41 3.45 -20.74 4.52
CA ARG A 41 3.84 -21.36 3.25
C ARG A 41 5.32 -21.68 3.27
N THR A 42 5.73 -22.50 2.33
CA THR A 42 7.13 -22.89 2.17
C THR A 42 7.49 -22.83 0.69
N GLY A 43 8.79 -22.91 0.41
CA GLY A 43 9.28 -23.02 -0.96
C GLY A 43 8.93 -21.82 -1.82
N GLU A 44 8.51 -22.13 -3.05
CA GLU A 44 8.25 -21.11 -4.06
C GLU A 44 7.07 -20.22 -3.74
N GLU A 45 6.01 -20.78 -3.15
CA GLU A 45 4.85 -19.99 -2.74
C GLU A 45 5.25 -18.92 -1.73
N ARG A 46 6.08 -19.29 -0.75
CA ARG A 46 6.57 -18.34 0.24
C ARG A 46 7.40 -17.23 -0.43
N ALA A 47 8.28 -17.62 -1.35
CA ALA A 47 9.14 -16.67 -2.05
C ALA A 47 8.31 -15.63 -2.81
N VAL A 48 7.26 -16.07 -3.51
CA VAL A 48 6.37 -15.17 -4.23
C VAL A 48 5.66 -14.22 -3.27
N LEU A 49 5.15 -14.73 -2.16
CA LEU A 49 4.44 -13.90 -1.18
C LEU A 49 5.34 -12.83 -0.57
N LEU A 50 6.61 -13.18 -0.31
CA LEU A 50 7.57 -12.20 0.21
C LEU A 50 7.91 -11.13 -0.82
N GLN A 51 7.96 -11.49 -2.10
CA GLN A 51 8.17 -10.52 -3.17
C GLN A 51 6.98 -9.56 -3.29
N LEU A 52 5.76 -10.09 -3.13
CA LEU A 52 4.56 -9.26 -3.14
C LEU A 52 4.53 -8.31 -1.95
N GLU A 53 4.92 -8.80 -0.78
CA GLU A 53 5.05 -7.94 0.40
C GLU A 53 6.02 -6.80 0.14
N GLU A 54 7.19 -7.11 -0.42
CA GLU A 54 8.21 -6.10 -0.70
C GLU A 54 7.69 -5.05 -1.68
N ALA A 55 6.97 -5.47 -2.71
CA ALA A 55 6.39 -4.53 -3.67
C ALA A 55 5.39 -3.59 -2.98
N GLU A 56 4.55 -4.11 -2.09
CA GLU A 56 3.60 -3.29 -1.35
C GLU A 56 4.29 -2.33 -0.38
N ARG A 57 5.43 -2.76 0.21
CA ARG A 57 6.22 -1.87 1.08
C ARG A 57 6.82 -0.71 0.30
N ARG A 58 7.23 -0.93 -0.94
CA ARG A 58 7.71 0.15 -1.81
C ARG A 58 6.59 1.14 -2.14
N HIS A 59 5.38 0.63 -2.38
CA HIS A 59 4.21 1.50 -2.60
C HIS A 59 3.89 2.29 -1.34
N GLU A 60 3.98 1.68 -0.18
CA GLU A 60 3.80 2.37 1.10
C GLU A 60 4.78 3.53 1.24
N GLU A 61 6.06 3.30 0.96
CA GLU A 61 7.08 4.34 1.02
C GLU A 61 6.78 5.50 0.08
N TYR A 62 6.29 5.19 -1.11
CA TYR A 62 5.88 6.19 -2.09
C TYR A 62 4.80 7.11 -1.52
N TRP A 63 3.76 6.54 -0.91
CA TRP A 63 2.68 7.34 -0.33
C TRP A 63 3.13 8.11 0.90
N LEU A 64 4.00 7.53 1.72
CA LEU A 64 4.57 8.24 2.86
C LEU A 64 5.35 9.47 2.43
N ALA A 65 6.13 9.36 1.37
CA ALA A 65 6.88 10.48 0.84
C ALA A 65 5.97 11.61 0.35
N ARG A 66 4.88 11.25 -0.32
CA ARG A 66 3.92 12.24 -0.83
C ARG A 66 3.10 12.88 0.28
N LEU A 67 2.75 12.13 1.30
CA LEU A 67 1.92 12.61 2.40
C LEU A 67 2.70 13.46 3.40
N GLY A 68 3.96 13.11 3.68
CA GLY A 68 4.73 13.81 4.70
C GLY A 68 3.98 13.81 6.04
N GLU A 69 3.78 14.98 6.62
CA GLU A 69 3.06 15.11 7.88
C GLU A 69 1.62 14.60 7.81
N ASN A 70 1.04 14.63 6.63
CA ASN A 70 -0.34 14.18 6.42
C ASN A 70 -0.51 12.67 6.52
N ALA A 71 0.60 11.92 6.69
CA ALA A 71 0.54 10.50 6.94
C ALA A 71 0.13 10.19 8.38
N LEU A 72 0.16 11.20 9.25
CA LEU A 72 -0.18 11.05 10.68
C LEU A 72 -1.46 11.80 11.00
N PRO A 73 -2.28 11.30 11.91
CA PRO A 73 -2.20 9.96 12.49
C PRO A 73 -2.39 8.87 11.42
N ALA A 74 -1.93 7.66 11.70
CA ALA A 74 -2.02 6.57 10.73
C ALA A 74 -3.47 6.36 10.28
N PRO A 75 -3.72 6.21 8.97
CA PRO A 75 -5.07 5.96 8.49
C PRO A 75 -5.57 4.59 8.94
N LYS A 76 -6.88 4.48 9.12
CA LYS A 76 -7.49 3.22 9.53
C LYS A 76 -7.36 2.18 8.42
N PRO A 77 -7.11 0.91 8.77
CA PRO A 77 -7.05 -0.15 7.77
C PRO A 77 -8.37 -0.28 7.02
N PRO A 78 -8.33 -0.62 5.71
CA PRO A 78 -9.55 -0.86 4.96
C PRO A 78 -10.23 -2.13 5.44
N LEU A 79 -11.55 -2.21 5.26
CA LEU A 79 -12.32 -3.40 5.62
C LEU A 79 -11.95 -4.60 4.77
N ARG A 80 -11.56 -4.35 3.52
CA ARG A 80 -11.22 -5.42 2.58
C ARG A 80 -10.11 -4.93 1.66
N THR A 81 -9.19 -5.82 1.31
CA THR A 81 -8.05 -5.49 0.46
C THR A 81 -8.08 -6.29 -0.83
N ARG A 82 -7.37 -5.77 -1.85
CA ARG A 82 -7.19 -6.50 -3.10
C ARG A 82 -6.41 -7.78 -2.85
N ALA A 83 -5.47 -7.75 -1.92
CA ALA A 83 -4.69 -8.93 -1.56
C ALA A 83 -5.57 -10.06 -1.06
N ALA A 84 -6.55 -9.76 -0.19
CA ALA A 84 -7.47 -10.78 0.32
C ALA A 84 -8.27 -11.42 -0.82
N ALA A 85 -8.77 -10.61 -1.75
CA ALA A 85 -9.53 -11.12 -2.89
C ALA A 85 -8.65 -11.97 -3.82
N LEU A 86 -7.43 -11.49 -4.11
CA LEU A 86 -6.49 -12.21 -4.96
C LEU A 86 -6.10 -13.55 -4.35
N LEU A 87 -5.85 -13.57 -3.06
CA LEU A 87 -5.43 -14.78 -2.37
C LEU A 87 -6.54 -15.80 -2.28
N GLY A 88 -7.78 -15.37 -2.10
CA GLY A 88 -8.93 -16.27 -2.16
C GLY A 88 -9.04 -16.91 -3.52
N HIS A 89 -8.69 -16.20 -4.58
CA HIS A 89 -8.72 -16.72 -5.94
C HIS A 89 -7.55 -17.67 -6.22
N LEU A 90 -6.34 -17.35 -5.74
CA LEU A 90 -5.12 -18.11 -6.03
C LEU A 90 -4.94 -19.34 -5.14
N PHE A 91 -5.33 -19.25 -3.89
CA PHE A 91 -5.08 -20.32 -2.90
C PHE A 91 -6.34 -21.03 -2.44
N GLY A 92 -7.42 -20.70 -3.07
CA GLY A 92 -8.68 -21.34 -2.81
C GLY A 92 -9.34 -20.94 -1.55
#